data_dd9f970c57fd096f02109c0c199cb6dd
#
_entry.id   dd9f970c57fd096f02109c0c199cb6dd
#
_cell.length_a   1.000
_cell.length_b   1.000
_cell.length_c   1.000
_cell.angle_alpha   90.00
_cell.angle_beta   90.00
_cell.angle_gamma   90.00
#
_symmetry.space_group_name_H-M   'P 1'
#
loop_
_entity.id
_entity.type
_entity.pdbx_description
1 polymer ?
#
loop_
_entity_poly.entity_id
_entity_poly.type
_entity_poly.pdbx_seq_one_letter_code
_entity_poly.pdbx_strand_id
1 'polypeptide(L)'
;MSEPGTMAYQTGIDMYDEMLNSTPNYILLRTDSNDRYNQIDVGRLWTRLNLKTTAMGLSIHPCSQALQEYPEMKDLYDNIHQSYASKGQTIQMLGRLGYGPSLPPSPRWSIEDKLRRT
;
A
#
# COMPACT_ATOMS: atom_id res chain seq x y z
N MET A 1 4.52 -9.56 -17.15
CA MET A 1 5.02 -10.28 -15.96
C MET A 1 6.22 -11.12 -16.40
N SER A 2 7.35 -11.03 -15.70
CA SER A 2 8.54 -11.79 -16.06
C SER A 2 8.37 -13.27 -15.69
N GLU A 3 8.80 -14.18 -16.55
CA GLU A 3 8.71 -15.62 -16.27
C GLU A 3 9.65 -16.03 -15.12
N PRO A 4 9.23 -17.00 -14.26
CA PRO A 4 10.09 -17.53 -13.22
C PRO A 4 11.43 -18.05 -13.78
N GLY A 5 12.54 -17.73 -13.12
CA GLY A 5 13.88 -18.13 -13.53
C GLY A 5 14.58 -17.21 -14.54
N THR A 6 13.90 -16.15 -14.99
CA THR A 6 14.56 -15.12 -15.82
C THR A 6 15.33 -14.13 -14.94
N MET A 7 16.35 -13.48 -15.51
CA MET A 7 17.12 -12.44 -14.80
C MET A 7 16.21 -11.30 -14.31
N ALA A 8 15.24 -10.88 -15.11
CA ALA A 8 14.29 -9.83 -14.74
C ALA A 8 13.40 -10.23 -13.57
N TYR A 9 13.00 -11.50 -13.49
CA TYR A 9 12.24 -12.04 -12.36
C TYR A 9 13.08 -12.02 -11.08
N GLN A 10 14.32 -12.53 -11.14
CA GLN A 10 15.21 -12.57 -9.99
C GLN A 10 15.55 -11.16 -9.49
N THR A 11 15.89 -10.24 -10.39
CA THR A 11 16.13 -8.83 -10.03
C THR A 11 14.93 -8.20 -9.33
N GLY A 12 13.71 -8.53 -9.77
CA GLY A 12 12.47 -8.07 -9.13
C GLY A 12 12.34 -8.60 -7.70
N ILE A 13 12.59 -9.89 -7.49
CA ILE A 13 12.54 -10.50 -6.15
C ILE A 13 13.59 -9.89 -5.23
N ASP A 14 14.84 -9.78 -5.67
CA ASP A 14 15.94 -9.24 -4.88
C ASP A 14 15.66 -7.79 -4.44
N MET A 15 15.09 -6.99 -5.35
CA MET A 15 14.70 -5.61 -5.04
C MET A 15 13.59 -5.56 -3.97
N TYR A 16 12.59 -6.42 -4.05
CA TYR A 16 11.53 -6.48 -3.04
C TYR A 16 12.05 -7.01 -1.70
N ASP A 17 12.92 -8.00 -1.70
CA ASP A 17 13.53 -8.53 -0.47
C ASP A 17 14.36 -7.46 0.24
N GLU A 18 15.21 -6.74 -0.49
CA GLU A 18 15.97 -5.62 0.07
C GLU A 18 15.05 -4.53 0.63
N MET A 19 14.03 -4.16 -0.15
CA MET A 19 13.05 -3.15 0.24
C MET A 19 12.30 -3.52 1.52
N LEU A 20 11.84 -4.76 1.65
CA LEU A 20 11.07 -5.22 2.79
C LEU A 20 11.97 -5.42 4.02
N ASN A 21 13.14 -6.00 3.85
CA ASN A 21 14.10 -6.26 4.95
C ASN A 21 14.70 -4.98 5.52
N SER A 22 14.82 -3.92 4.72
CA SER A 22 15.31 -2.61 5.17
C SER A 22 14.24 -1.73 5.81
N THR A 23 12.99 -2.17 5.86
CA THR A 23 11.87 -1.38 6.39
C THR A 23 11.77 -1.55 7.92
N PRO A 24 11.98 -0.47 8.71
CA PRO A 24 11.95 -0.55 10.16
C PRO A 24 10.53 -0.66 10.74
N ASN A 25 9.55 -0.07 10.06
CA ASN A 25 8.18 0.03 10.56
C ASN A 25 7.15 -0.15 9.45
N TYR A 26 6.03 -0.76 9.81
CA TYR A 26 4.86 -0.92 8.95
C TYR A 26 3.64 -0.31 9.61
N ILE A 27 2.74 0.22 8.80
CA ILE A 27 1.41 0.69 9.20
C ILE A 27 0.37 -0.23 8.58
N LEU A 28 -0.60 -0.61 9.40
CA LEU A 28 -1.65 -1.52 9.02
C LEU A 28 -3.00 -0.92 9.45
N LEU A 29 -3.92 -0.75 8.49
CA LEU A 29 -5.28 -0.27 8.74
C LEU A 29 -6.25 -1.44 8.72
N ARG A 30 -7.04 -1.59 9.79
CA ARG A 30 -8.03 -2.66 9.97
C ARG A 30 -9.40 -2.08 10.20
N THR A 31 -10.42 -2.81 9.76
CA THR A 31 -11.83 -2.50 10.02
C THR A 31 -12.55 -3.72 10.57
N ASP A 32 -13.63 -3.49 11.31
CA ASP A 32 -14.44 -4.56 11.89
C ASP A 32 -15.34 -5.25 10.86
N SER A 33 -15.52 -4.63 9.70
CA SER A 33 -16.21 -5.23 8.55
C SER A 33 -15.61 -4.75 7.22
N ASN A 34 -15.91 -5.48 6.14
CA ASN A 34 -15.43 -5.18 4.78
C ASN A 34 -16.58 -4.66 3.91
N ASP A 35 -17.35 -3.72 4.41
CA ASP A 35 -18.40 -3.06 3.66
C ASP A 35 -17.90 -1.76 3.00
N ARG A 36 -18.74 -1.19 2.14
CA ARG A 36 -18.41 0.00 1.38
C ARG A 36 -18.12 1.23 2.25
N TYR A 37 -18.79 1.37 3.38
CA TYR A 37 -18.57 2.48 4.31
C TYR A 37 -17.18 2.41 4.96
N ASN A 38 -16.82 1.22 5.45
CA ASN A 38 -15.50 1.00 6.01
C ASN A 38 -14.37 1.21 4.98
N GLN A 39 -14.57 0.77 3.74
CA GLN A 39 -13.60 1.00 2.65
C GLN A 39 -13.40 2.49 2.38
N ILE A 40 -14.48 3.29 2.35
CA ILE A 40 -14.41 4.75 2.18
C ILE A 40 -13.71 5.42 3.37
N ASP A 41 -14.04 5.02 4.58
CA ASP A 41 -13.44 5.60 5.79
C ASP A 41 -11.95 5.28 5.90
N VAL A 42 -11.54 4.10 5.49
CA VAL A 42 -10.10 3.76 5.36
C VAL A 42 -9.41 4.65 4.33
N GLY A 43 -10.04 4.92 3.20
CA GLY A 43 -9.51 5.86 2.20
C GLY A 43 -9.29 7.27 2.76
N ARG A 44 -10.25 7.76 3.55
CA ARG A 44 -10.13 9.04 4.27
C ARG A 44 -8.98 9.01 5.30
N LEU A 45 -8.90 7.93 6.08
CA LEU A 45 -7.84 7.76 7.07
C LEU A 45 -6.47 7.67 6.41
N TRP A 46 -6.35 6.92 5.31
CA TRP A 46 -5.12 6.82 4.53
C TRP A 46 -4.64 8.18 4.01
N THR A 47 -5.55 9.01 3.51
CA THR A 47 -5.23 10.38 3.07
C THR A 47 -4.72 11.24 4.23
N ARG A 48 -5.40 11.23 5.37
CA ARG A 48 -4.97 11.97 6.57
C ARG A 48 -3.63 11.48 7.09
N LEU A 49 -3.38 10.18 7.02
CA LEU A 49 -2.11 9.57 7.41
C LEU A 49 -0.97 10.08 6.52
N ASN A 50 -1.17 10.09 5.19
CA ASN A 50 -0.18 10.63 4.26
C ASN A 50 0.13 12.11 4.52
N LEU A 51 -0.89 12.93 4.76
CA LEU A 51 -0.70 14.34 5.10
C LEU A 51 0.07 14.51 6.41
N LYS A 52 -0.26 13.72 7.43
CA LYS A 52 0.39 13.78 8.74
C LYS A 52 1.84 13.30 8.67
N THR A 53 2.12 12.20 8.01
CA THR A 53 3.49 11.69 7.84
C THR A 53 4.35 12.67 7.06
N THR A 54 3.83 13.26 5.99
CA THR A 54 4.51 14.31 5.23
C THR A 54 4.85 15.51 6.11
N ALA A 55 3.91 15.99 6.93
CA ALA A 55 4.14 17.09 7.85
C ALA A 55 5.20 16.77 8.93
N MET A 56 5.43 15.50 9.24
CA MET A 56 6.45 15.01 10.18
C MET A 56 7.79 14.69 9.50
N GLY A 57 7.92 14.89 8.20
CA GLY A 57 9.11 14.52 7.43
C GLY A 57 9.27 13.00 7.21
N LEU A 58 8.20 12.25 7.42
CA LEU A 58 8.16 10.80 7.18
C LEU A 58 7.62 10.49 5.79
N SER A 59 8.09 9.39 5.23
CA SER A 59 7.56 8.81 3.99
C SER A 59 6.74 7.58 4.30
N ILE A 60 5.64 7.41 3.56
CA ILE A 60 4.82 6.21 3.60
C ILE A 60 4.69 5.64 2.19
N HIS A 61 4.85 4.32 2.05
CA HIS A 61 4.75 3.63 0.79
C HIS A 61 3.77 2.46 0.91
N PRO A 62 2.71 2.40 0.07
CA PRO A 62 1.75 1.31 0.10
C PRO A 62 2.37 -0.01 -0.35
N CYS A 63 2.05 -1.10 0.35
CA CYS A 63 2.50 -2.47 0.08
C CYS A 63 1.31 -3.42 0.17
N SER A 64 0.30 -3.23 -0.66
CA SER A 64 -0.99 -3.92 -0.54
C SER A 64 -1.10 -5.22 -1.34
N GLN A 65 -0.02 -5.76 -1.90
CA GLN A 65 -0.06 -6.96 -2.73
C GLN A 65 -0.61 -8.18 -1.97
N ALA A 66 -0.22 -8.37 -0.72
CA ALA A 66 -0.72 -9.46 0.13
C ALA A 66 -2.20 -9.34 0.52
N LEU A 67 -2.83 -8.20 0.23
CA LEU A 67 -4.24 -7.92 0.50
C LEU A 67 -5.13 -8.11 -0.73
N GLN A 68 -4.59 -8.57 -1.85
CA GLN A 68 -5.35 -8.85 -3.06
C GLN A 68 -6.15 -10.16 -2.91
N GLU A 69 -7.40 -10.13 -3.35
CA GLU A 69 -8.38 -11.19 -3.09
C GLU A 69 -8.55 -12.17 -4.27
N TYR A 70 -7.55 -12.34 -5.12
CA TYR A 70 -7.61 -13.37 -6.17
C TYR A 70 -7.05 -14.73 -5.68
N PRO A 71 -7.45 -15.85 -6.31
CA PRO A 71 -7.19 -17.19 -5.77
C PRO A 71 -5.73 -17.50 -5.44
N GLU A 72 -4.79 -17.04 -6.26
CA GLU A 72 -3.35 -17.29 -6.09
C GLU A 72 -2.76 -16.61 -4.86
N MET A 73 -3.43 -15.55 -4.37
CA MET A 73 -3.00 -14.81 -3.17
C MET A 73 -3.69 -15.29 -1.90
N LYS A 74 -4.63 -16.23 -2.00
CA LYS A 74 -5.47 -16.61 -0.86
C LYS A 74 -4.68 -17.02 0.38
N ASP A 75 -3.67 -17.83 0.23
CA ASP A 75 -2.86 -18.32 1.36
C ASP A 75 -2.10 -17.16 2.04
N LEU A 76 -1.56 -16.23 1.27
CA LEU A 76 -0.86 -15.05 1.79
C LEU A 76 -1.85 -14.09 2.47
N TYR A 77 -3.01 -13.89 1.87
CA TYR A 77 -4.10 -13.10 2.44
C TYR A 77 -4.56 -13.67 3.79
N ASP A 78 -4.84 -14.96 3.84
CA ASP A 78 -5.27 -15.64 5.05
C ASP A 78 -4.17 -15.56 6.15
N ASN A 79 -2.92 -15.77 5.79
CA ASN A 79 -1.79 -15.72 6.73
C ASN A 79 -1.61 -14.32 7.35
N ILE A 80 -1.68 -13.26 6.57
CA ILE A 80 -1.54 -11.90 7.10
C ILE A 80 -2.72 -11.53 8.00
N HIS A 81 -3.95 -11.93 7.64
CA HIS A 81 -5.12 -11.71 8.46
C HIS A 81 -5.06 -12.49 9.77
N GLN A 82 -4.65 -13.76 9.73
CA GLN A 82 -4.47 -14.58 10.92
C GLN A 82 -3.42 -14.01 11.88
N SER A 83 -2.36 -13.41 11.34
CA SER A 83 -1.24 -12.87 12.13
C SER A 83 -1.54 -11.50 12.72
N TYR A 84 -2.29 -10.64 12.02
CA TYR A 84 -2.40 -9.22 12.34
C TYR A 84 -3.82 -8.68 12.43
N ALA A 85 -4.84 -9.48 12.19
CA ALA A 85 -6.23 -9.10 12.38
C ALA A 85 -6.86 -9.91 13.53
N SER A 86 -7.75 -9.29 14.30
CA SER A 86 -8.61 -10.01 15.20
C SER A 86 -9.70 -10.72 14.41
N LYS A 87 -10.34 -11.72 15.06
CA LYS A 87 -11.42 -12.48 14.42
C LYS A 87 -12.52 -11.55 13.87
N GLY A 88 -12.81 -11.68 12.59
CA GLY A 88 -13.82 -10.89 11.89
C GLY A 88 -13.35 -9.55 11.35
N GLN A 89 -12.13 -9.13 11.66
CA GLN A 89 -11.56 -7.90 11.11
C GLN A 89 -10.98 -8.13 9.72
N THR A 90 -11.00 -7.09 8.90
CA THR A 90 -10.36 -7.05 7.58
C THR A 90 -9.20 -6.06 7.59
N ILE A 91 -8.05 -6.50 7.09
CA ILE A 91 -6.92 -5.61 6.81
C ILE A 91 -7.19 -4.91 5.50
N GLN A 92 -7.35 -3.60 5.54
CA GLN A 92 -7.73 -2.77 4.39
C GLN A 92 -6.52 -2.17 3.68
N MET A 93 -5.45 -1.92 4.41
CA MET A 93 -4.25 -1.30 3.86
C MET A 93 -3.01 -1.67 4.68
N LEU A 94 -1.90 -1.87 3.99
CA LEU A 94 -0.57 -2.05 4.54
C LEU A 94 0.37 -1.05 3.89
N GLY A 95 1.21 -0.40 4.68
CA GLY A 95 2.22 0.54 4.20
C GLY A 95 3.53 0.41 4.95
N ARG A 96 4.63 0.70 4.29
CA ARG A 96 5.94 0.90 4.88
C ARG A 96 6.04 2.33 5.40
N LEU A 97 6.65 2.52 6.56
CA LEU A 97 6.86 3.84 7.16
C LEU A 97 8.33 4.04 7.51
N GLY A 98 8.87 5.18 7.15
CA GLY A 98 10.25 5.53 7.48
C GLY A 98 10.65 6.88 6.91
N TYR A 99 11.92 7.21 7.03
CA TYR A 99 12.50 8.37 6.39
C TYR A 99 12.99 7.98 5.00
N GLY A 100 12.63 8.78 4.00
CA GLY A 100 13.04 8.58 2.61
C GLY A 100 13.65 9.85 2.02
N PRO A 101 14.23 9.75 0.82
CA PRO A 101 14.73 10.91 0.12
C PRO A 101 13.60 11.88 -0.22
N SER A 102 13.90 13.18 -0.23
CA SER A 102 12.95 14.17 -0.73
C SER A 102 12.78 13.99 -2.23
N LEU A 103 11.55 13.84 -2.67
CA LEU A 103 11.19 13.69 -4.08
C LEU A 103 10.52 14.98 -4.59
N PRO A 104 10.73 15.32 -5.88
CA PRO A 104 10.01 16.43 -6.47
C PRO A 104 8.51 16.14 -6.53
N PRO A 105 7.65 17.17 -6.53
CA PRO A 105 6.21 16.99 -6.74
C PRO A 105 5.93 16.21 -8.02
N SER A 106 4.97 15.29 -7.96
CA SER A 106 4.52 14.60 -9.16
C SER A 106 3.89 15.57 -10.15
N PRO A 107 4.15 15.42 -11.46
CA PRO A 107 3.51 16.26 -12.46
C PRO A 107 1.98 16.14 -12.42
N ARG A 108 1.31 17.25 -12.65
CA ARG A 108 -0.15 17.32 -12.74
C ARG A 108 -0.55 18.05 -14.02
N TRP A 109 -1.62 17.58 -14.60
CA TRP A 109 -2.28 18.32 -15.67
C TRP A 109 -2.91 19.60 -15.09
N SER A 110 -2.95 20.65 -15.89
CA SER A 110 -3.72 21.84 -15.52
C SER A 110 -5.21 21.51 -15.45
N ILE A 111 -5.97 22.28 -14.66
CA ILE A 111 -7.42 22.10 -14.58
C ILE A 111 -8.05 22.35 -15.95
N GLU A 112 -7.55 23.35 -16.67
CA GLU A 112 -8.02 23.76 -18.01
C GLU A 112 -7.91 22.62 -19.02
N ASP A 113 -6.80 21.84 -18.95
CA ASP A 113 -6.59 20.68 -19.83
C ASP A 113 -7.56 19.52 -19.56
N LYS A 114 -8.12 19.47 -18.35
CA LYS A 114 -9.05 18.41 -17.92
C LYS A 114 -10.52 18.82 -18.06
N LEU A 115 -10.83 20.09 -18.12
CA LEU A 115 -12.18 20.55 -18.37
C LEU A 115 -12.52 20.36 -19.84
N ARG A 116 -13.53 19.53 -20.14
CA ARG A 116 -14.11 19.46 -21.48
C ARG A 116 -14.75 20.80 -21.79
N ARG A 117 -14.28 21.47 -22.83
CA ARG A 117 -15.03 22.58 -23.44
C ARG A 117 -16.26 21.96 -24.08
N THR A 118 -17.44 22.21 -23.50
CA THR A 118 -18.74 21.94 -24.12
C THR A 118 -18.99 22.96 -25.19
#